data_d8f9a70526803966162bc25c58d4032f
#
_entry.id   d8f9a70526803966162bc25c58d4032f
#
_cell.length_a   1.000
_cell.length_b   1.000
_cell.length_c   1.000
_cell.angle_alpha   90.00
_cell.angle_beta   90.00
_cell.angle_gamma   90.00
#
_symmetry.space_group_name_H-M   'P 1'
#
loop_
_entity.id
_entity.type
_entity.pdbx_description
1 polymer ?
#
loop_
_entity_poly.entity_id
_entity_poly.type
_entity_poly.pdbx_seq_one_letter_code
_entity_poly.pdbx_strand_id
1 'polypeptide(L)'
;MSNIKPQEGIIGLYDILGYKDFLDNNSFDTAVKDIDNVLKTISNSDKYITNKIFDIFMRSHNANEIIVKKLLRQMRWFIFSDTIIQVSTFKKDERPGSKYNKWLIFLIASLVLNRYMFNSGLPLRGAITTGNFLFRKLCFAGKPIIEAYELANSLDLSACVITDEAYNESATLINSSKYEKVKKLFNALIIKYQIPKNDKSSNTDNQNQKSLFTLNLLVPKALKLSIIKKDVDLYKCVLNKFKMHNKRVTEKEVLRKVENTKKLFECLIDFAKTNKIT
;
A
#
# COMPACT_ATOMS: atom_id res chain seq x y z
N MET A 1 26.45 26.91 -5.43
CA MET A 1 25.44 26.06 -4.74
C MET A 1 24.40 25.68 -5.77
N SER A 2 24.20 24.39 -6.06
CA SER A 2 23.17 23.95 -7.01
C SER A 2 21.80 24.25 -6.39
N ASN A 3 20.96 25.04 -7.08
CA ASN A 3 19.59 25.32 -6.67
C ASN A 3 18.83 23.99 -6.50
N ILE A 4 18.60 23.60 -5.26
CA ILE A 4 17.79 22.43 -4.91
C ILE A 4 16.33 22.83 -5.12
N LYS A 5 15.70 22.24 -6.13
CA LYS A 5 14.28 22.49 -6.40
C LYS A 5 13.42 21.38 -5.80
N PRO A 6 12.35 21.72 -5.09
CA PRO A 6 11.37 20.74 -4.65
C PRO A 6 10.76 20.04 -5.86
N GLN A 7 10.37 18.78 -5.67
CA GLN A 7 9.69 17.95 -6.66
C GLN A 7 8.27 17.70 -6.16
N GLU A 8 7.31 17.83 -7.05
CA GLU A 8 5.92 17.41 -6.80
C GLU A 8 5.76 15.93 -7.14
N GLY A 9 4.96 15.19 -6.38
CA GLY A 9 4.71 13.79 -6.69
C GLY A 9 3.93 13.03 -5.63
N ILE A 10 3.91 11.71 -5.78
CA ILE A 10 3.22 10.75 -4.95
C ILE A 10 4.22 10.05 -4.05
N ILE A 11 3.87 9.88 -2.80
CA ILE A 11 4.67 9.20 -1.78
C ILE A 11 3.82 8.15 -1.12
N GLY A 12 4.33 6.91 -1.04
CA GLY A 12 3.82 5.85 -0.18
C GLY A 12 4.85 5.55 0.89
N LEU A 13 4.43 5.50 2.14
CA LEU A 13 5.25 5.07 3.25
C LEU A 13 4.57 3.88 3.91
N TYR A 14 5.33 2.82 4.12
CA TYR A 14 4.85 1.55 4.67
C TYR A 14 5.78 1.09 5.79
N ASP A 15 5.20 0.62 6.87
CA ASP A 15 5.88 0.12 8.05
C ASP A 15 5.53 -1.35 8.28
N ILE A 16 6.52 -2.20 8.57
CA ILE A 16 6.32 -3.65 8.78
C ILE A 16 5.86 -3.90 10.21
N LEU A 17 4.63 -4.37 10.36
CA LEU A 17 4.07 -4.72 11.66
C LEU A 17 4.80 -5.92 12.30
N GLY A 18 5.29 -5.71 13.54
CA GLY A 18 5.98 -6.73 14.31
C GLY A 18 7.42 -6.99 13.85
N TYR A 19 8.06 -6.00 13.18
CA TYR A 19 9.44 -6.15 12.69
C TYR A 19 10.46 -6.34 13.82
N LYS A 20 10.32 -5.60 14.92
CA LYS A 20 11.18 -5.79 16.10
C LYS A 20 11.09 -7.22 16.62
N ASP A 21 9.88 -7.72 16.79
CA ASP A 21 9.65 -9.09 17.29
C ASP A 21 10.16 -10.15 16.30
N PHE A 22 10.09 -9.86 15.00
CA PHE A 22 10.70 -10.68 13.96
C PHE A 22 12.23 -10.76 14.13
N LEU A 23 12.91 -9.66 14.40
CA LEU A 23 14.36 -9.65 14.61
C LEU A 23 14.75 -10.33 15.93
N ASP A 24 14.02 -10.05 17.00
CA ASP A 24 14.33 -10.57 18.35
C ASP A 24 14.14 -12.09 18.46
N ASN A 25 13.20 -12.67 17.69
CA ASN A 25 12.83 -14.09 17.79
C ASN A 25 13.46 -14.99 16.71
N ASN A 26 14.30 -14.45 15.85
CA ASN A 26 15.00 -15.21 14.82
C ASN A 26 16.51 -15.03 14.93
N SER A 27 17.30 -16.05 14.53
CA SER A 27 18.74 -15.85 14.40
C SER A 27 19.05 -14.78 13.38
N PHE A 28 20.14 -14.06 13.54
CA PHE A 28 20.58 -13.02 12.62
C PHE A 28 20.60 -13.52 11.16
N ASP A 29 21.17 -14.72 10.94
CA ASP A 29 21.25 -15.32 9.59
C ASP A 29 19.87 -15.59 8.98
N THR A 30 18.91 -16.06 9.80
CA THR A 30 17.53 -16.30 9.36
C THR A 30 16.85 -14.95 9.02
N ALA A 31 16.98 -13.98 9.91
CA ALA A 31 16.40 -12.64 9.70
C ALA A 31 16.98 -11.97 8.45
N VAL A 32 18.31 -12.01 8.27
CA VAL A 32 18.98 -11.48 7.06
C VAL A 32 18.49 -12.18 5.81
N LYS A 33 18.39 -13.52 5.81
CA LYS A 33 17.90 -14.29 4.67
C LYS A 33 16.46 -13.94 4.31
N ASP A 34 15.59 -13.80 5.30
CA ASP A 34 14.18 -13.45 5.06
C ASP A 34 14.05 -12.01 4.57
N ILE A 35 14.83 -11.07 5.15
CA ILE A 35 14.89 -9.69 4.67
C ILE A 35 15.43 -9.64 3.23
N ASP A 36 16.52 -10.36 2.93
CA ASP A 36 17.09 -10.42 1.59
C ASP A 36 16.08 -11.00 0.57
N ASN A 37 15.30 -12.01 0.96
CA ASN A 37 14.22 -12.54 0.14
C ASN A 37 13.11 -11.49 -0.11
N VAL A 38 12.74 -10.73 0.93
CA VAL A 38 11.80 -9.60 0.79
C VAL A 38 12.38 -8.51 -0.11
N LEU A 39 13.64 -8.12 0.13
CA LEU A 39 14.35 -7.13 -0.68
C LEU A 39 14.52 -7.58 -2.13
N LYS A 40 14.89 -8.83 -2.35
CA LYS A 40 14.93 -9.43 -3.70
C LYS A 40 13.57 -9.45 -4.34
N THR A 41 12.52 -9.64 -3.61
CA THR A 41 11.16 -9.62 -4.15
C THR A 41 10.69 -8.19 -4.41
N ILE A 42 11.05 -7.23 -3.58
CA ILE A 42 10.80 -5.81 -3.82
C ILE A 42 11.69 -5.29 -4.96
N SER A 43 12.95 -5.70 -5.05
CA SER A 43 13.89 -5.31 -6.11
C SER A 43 13.74 -6.13 -7.40
N ASN A 44 13.43 -7.43 -7.32
CA ASN A 44 12.95 -8.24 -8.44
C ASN A 44 11.47 -8.03 -8.73
N SER A 45 10.79 -7.22 -7.91
CA SER A 45 9.45 -6.73 -8.20
C SER A 45 9.44 -5.90 -9.49
N ASP A 46 10.59 -5.43 -9.96
CA ASP A 46 10.70 -5.03 -11.35
C ASP A 46 10.17 -6.10 -12.32
N LYS A 47 10.38 -7.38 -12.11
CA LYS A 47 9.81 -8.42 -12.98
C LYS A 47 8.42 -8.87 -12.56
N TYR A 48 8.21 -9.16 -11.27
CA TYR A 48 6.91 -9.71 -10.81
C TYR A 48 5.84 -8.62 -10.71
N ILE A 49 6.15 -7.48 -10.10
CA ILE A 49 5.27 -6.31 -10.04
C ILE A 49 5.06 -5.78 -11.45
N THR A 50 6.11 -5.64 -12.26
CA THR A 50 6.02 -5.20 -13.66
C THR A 50 5.09 -6.10 -14.47
N ASN A 51 5.24 -7.41 -14.40
CA ASN A 51 4.38 -8.32 -15.15
C ASN A 51 2.93 -8.30 -14.62
N LYS A 52 2.74 -8.20 -13.29
CA LYS A 52 1.39 -8.12 -12.70
C LYS A 52 0.71 -6.78 -12.95
N ILE A 53 1.44 -5.67 -12.80
CA ILE A 53 0.93 -4.34 -13.15
C ILE A 53 0.64 -4.28 -14.64
N PHE A 54 1.53 -4.81 -15.46
CA PHE A 54 1.36 -4.91 -16.89
C PHE A 54 0.08 -5.69 -17.25
N ASP A 55 -0.12 -6.88 -16.70
CA ASP A 55 -1.33 -7.68 -16.92
C ASP A 55 -2.61 -6.93 -16.55
N ILE A 56 -2.61 -6.23 -15.39
CA ILE A 56 -3.77 -5.44 -14.94
C ILE A 56 -3.98 -4.25 -15.87
N PHE A 57 -2.90 -3.52 -16.18
CA PHE A 57 -2.96 -2.31 -16.96
C PHE A 57 -3.31 -2.61 -18.43
N MET A 58 -2.77 -3.67 -19.02
CA MET A 58 -3.08 -4.10 -20.39
C MET A 58 -4.50 -4.60 -20.55
N ARG A 59 -5.05 -5.31 -19.55
CA ARG A 59 -6.45 -5.75 -19.57
C ARG A 59 -7.43 -4.59 -19.44
N SER A 60 -7.04 -3.51 -18.78
CA SER A 60 -7.85 -2.30 -18.60
C SER A 60 -7.66 -1.25 -19.69
N HIS A 61 -6.54 -1.32 -20.43
CA HIS A 61 -6.15 -0.38 -21.48
C HIS A 61 -5.50 -1.13 -22.65
N ASN A 62 -5.70 -0.60 -23.87
CA ASN A 62 -4.76 -0.85 -24.96
C ASN A 62 -3.45 -0.06 -24.69
N ALA A 63 -2.86 -0.24 -23.51
CA ALA A 63 -1.68 0.50 -23.12
C ALA A 63 -0.45 -0.07 -23.83
N ASN A 64 0.41 0.81 -24.30
CA ASN A 64 1.69 0.42 -24.88
C ASN A 64 2.61 -0.07 -23.74
N GLU A 65 3.09 -1.31 -23.85
CA GLU A 65 4.01 -1.95 -22.90
C GLU A 65 5.22 -1.07 -22.57
N ILE A 66 5.74 -0.35 -23.57
CA ILE A 66 6.88 0.56 -23.43
C ILE A 66 6.55 1.69 -22.43
N ILE A 67 5.32 2.22 -22.47
CA ILE A 67 4.88 3.29 -21.57
C ILE A 67 4.82 2.77 -20.13
N VAL A 68 4.23 1.61 -19.91
CA VAL A 68 4.12 1.01 -18.57
C VAL A 68 5.51 0.73 -17.99
N LYS A 69 6.39 0.09 -18.74
CA LYS A 69 7.78 -0.17 -18.33
C LYS A 69 8.53 1.13 -18.01
N LYS A 70 8.34 2.18 -18.81
CA LYS A 70 8.95 3.49 -18.57
C LYS A 70 8.46 4.12 -17.27
N LEU A 71 7.17 4.08 -16.99
CA LEU A 71 6.57 4.64 -15.77
C LEU A 71 7.02 3.87 -14.52
N LEU A 72 7.09 2.55 -14.61
CA LEU A 72 7.61 1.72 -13.52
C LEU A 72 9.07 2.03 -13.20
N ARG A 73 9.93 2.22 -14.21
CA ARG A 73 11.33 2.62 -14.02
C ARG A 73 11.48 4.02 -13.41
N GLN A 74 10.48 4.88 -13.50
CA GLN A 74 10.47 6.21 -12.89
C GLN A 74 10.03 6.16 -11.42
N MET A 75 9.41 5.09 -10.99
CA MET A 75 9.05 4.85 -9.60
C MET A 75 10.28 4.37 -8.83
N ARG A 76 10.50 4.92 -7.65
CA ARG A 76 11.66 4.62 -6.82
C ARG A 76 11.22 4.02 -5.50
N TRP A 77 12.04 3.09 -5.02
CA TRP A 77 11.83 2.39 -3.77
C TRP A 77 13.03 2.60 -2.86
N PHE A 78 12.76 2.87 -1.60
CA PHE A 78 13.75 2.98 -0.54
C PHE A 78 13.30 2.11 0.60
N ILE A 79 14.28 1.42 1.19
CA ILE A 79 14.02 0.54 2.33
C ILE A 79 15.03 0.92 3.39
N PHE A 80 14.51 1.24 4.55
CA PHE A 80 15.32 1.53 5.72
C PHE A 80 14.70 0.85 6.93
N SER A 81 15.38 -0.18 7.47
CA SER A 81 14.85 -1.00 8.56
C SER A 81 13.50 -1.62 8.21
N ASP A 82 12.45 -1.32 8.95
CA ASP A 82 11.08 -1.74 8.76
C ASP A 82 10.25 -0.83 7.85
N THR A 83 10.86 0.27 7.40
CA THR A 83 10.16 1.28 6.58
C THR A 83 10.47 1.12 5.10
N ILE A 84 9.43 1.02 4.28
CA ILE A 84 9.50 1.01 2.83
C ILE A 84 8.91 2.32 2.32
N ILE A 85 9.63 3.05 1.47
CA ILE A 85 9.17 4.28 0.85
C ILE A 85 9.10 4.10 -0.66
N GLN A 86 7.95 4.41 -1.22
CA GLN A 86 7.67 4.40 -2.65
C GLN A 86 7.47 5.83 -3.13
N VAL A 87 8.11 6.21 -4.23
CA VAL A 87 8.07 7.59 -4.75
C VAL A 87 7.84 7.60 -6.25
N SER A 88 6.94 8.48 -6.70
CA SER A 88 6.76 8.81 -8.12
C SER A 88 6.69 10.33 -8.26
N THR A 89 7.61 10.92 -9.03
CA THR A 89 7.69 12.37 -9.21
C THR A 89 6.96 12.82 -10.45
N PHE A 90 6.35 14.01 -10.41
CA PHE A 90 5.78 14.69 -11.56
C PHE A 90 6.80 15.65 -12.19
N LYS A 91 6.75 15.79 -13.50
CA LYS A 91 7.47 16.88 -14.19
C LYS A 91 6.66 18.16 -14.09
N LYS A 92 7.34 19.33 -14.07
CA LYS A 92 6.70 20.66 -13.95
C LYS A 92 5.53 20.87 -14.93
N ASP A 93 5.68 20.41 -16.17
CA ASP A 93 4.68 20.59 -17.24
C ASP A 93 4.14 19.22 -17.71
N GLU A 94 3.94 18.30 -16.77
CA GLU A 94 3.47 16.96 -17.10
C GLU A 94 2.01 16.97 -17.53
N ARG A 95 1.73 16.37 -18.70
CA ARG A 95 0.35 16.29 -19.23
C ARG A 95 -0.56 15.51 -18.27
N PRO A 96 -1.83 15.92 -18.08
CA PRO A 96 -2.77 15.23 -17.20
C PRO A 96 -2.85 13.72 -17.45
N GLY A 97 -2.83 13.28 -18.71
CA GLY A 97 -2.83 11.86 -19.07
C GLY A 97 -1.60 11.08 -18.61
N SER A 98 -0.44 11.73 -18.45
CA SER A 98 0.75 11.12 -17.87
C SER A 98 0.66 11.06 -16.34
N LYS A 99 0.15 12.12 -15.69
CA LYS A 99 -0.07 12.16 -14.23
C LYS A 99 -1.05 11.06 -13.81
N TYR A 100 -2.19 10.89 -14.50
CA TYR A 100 -3.14 9.84 -14.13
C TYR A 100 -2.56 8.43 -14.31
N ASN A 101 -1.74 8.18 -15.34
CA ASN A 101 -1.08 6.90 -15.52
C ASN A 101 -0.09 6.61 -14.37
N LYS A 102 0.64 7.62 -13.90
CA LYS A 102 1.52 7.49 -12.75
C LYS A 102 0.74 7.15 -11.48
N TRP A 103 -0.38 7.83 -11.23
CA TRP A 103 -1.27 7.53 -10.10
C TRP A 103 -1.76 6.09 -10.15
N LEU A 104 -2.30 5.65 -11.29
CA LEU A 104 -2.84 4.30 -11.41
C LEU A 104 -1.77 3.24 -11.20
N ILE A 105 -0.60 3.39 -11.83
CA ILE A 105 0.52 2.47 -11.67
C ILE A 105 1.04 2.49 -10.23
N PHE A 106 1.10 3.65 -9.59
CA PHE A 106 1.51 3.79 -8.21
C PHE A 106 0.58 3.01 -7.27
N LEU A 107 -0.73 3.21 -7.40
CA LEU A 107 -1.75 2.51 -6.58
C LEU A 107 -1.71 1.00 -6.78
N ILE A 108 -1.55 0.54 -8.03
CA ILE A 108 -1.43 -0.91 -8.32
C ILE A 108 -0.14 -1.47 -7.71
N ALA A 109 0.97 -0.75 -7.81
CA ALA A 109 2.24 -1.18 -7.23
C ALA A 109 2.17 -1.24 -5.70
N SER A 110 1.54 -0.24 -5.07
CA SER A 110 1.26 -0.23 -3.62
C SER A 110 0.38 -1.40 -3.21
N LEU A 111 -0.65 -1.71 -4.00
CA LEU A 111 -1.52 -2.87 -3.79
C LEU A 111 -0.72 -4.18 -3.84
N VAL A 112 0.08 -4.37 -4.89
CA VAL A 112 0.89 -5.59 -5.08
C VAL A 112 1.90 -5.75 -3.95
N LEU A 113 2.57 -4.67 -3.54
CA LEU A 113 3.48 -4.66 -2.39
C LEU A 113 2.76 -5.12 -1.11
N ASN A 114 1.67 -4.45 -0.74
CA ASN A 114 0.94 -4.77 0.49
C ASN A 114 0.47 -6.23 0.53
N ARG A 115 -0.04 -6.72 -0.60
CA ARG A 115 -0.47 -8.13 -0.74
C ARG A 115 0.69 -9.11 -0.60
N TYR A 116 1.79 -8.83 -1.29
CA TYR A 116 2.98 -9.68 -1.23
C TYR A 116 3.49 -9.77 0.20
N MET A 117 3.68 -8.63 0.86
CA MET A 117 4.17 -8.55 2.23
C MET A 117 3.23 -9.23 3.22
N PHE A 118 1.91 -9.03 3.07
CA PHE A 118 0.93 -9.72 3.89
C PHE A 118 1.01 -11.25 3.72
N ASN A 119 1.10 -11.74 2.48
CA ASN A 119 1.23 -13.17 2.18
C ASN A 119 2.52 -13.77 2.72
N SER A 120 3.60 -13.00 2.71
CA SER A 120 4.90 -13.39 3.26
C SER A 120 4.96 -13.33 4.80
N GLY A 121 3.85 -12.99 5.46
CA GLY A 121 3.83 -12.91 6.95
C GLY A 121 4.48 -11.65 7.50
N LEU A 122 4.66 -10.64 6.70
CA LEU A 122 5.17 -9.31 7.06
C LEU A 122 4.10 -8.24 6.74
N PRO A 123 2.94 -8.26 7.44
CA PRO A 123 1.86 -7.32 7.15
C PRO A 123 2.34 -5.88 7.29
N LEU A 124 1.91 -5.02 6.37
CA LEU A 124 2.23 -3.61 6.36
C LEU A 124 1.09 -2.76 6.91
N ARG A 125 1.44 -1.67 7.55
CA ARG A 125 0.59 -0.50 7.68
C ARG A 125 1.22 0.63 6.87
N GLY A 126 0.43 1.40 6.13
CA GLY A 126 1.01 2.40 5.25
C GLY A 126 0.05 3.52 4.90
N ALA A 127 0.61 4.62 4.39
CA ALA A 127 -0.15 5.75 3.90
C ALA A 127 0.41 6.26 2.58
N ILE A 128 -0.49 6.72 1.71
CA ILE A 128 -0.17 7.36 0.43
C ILE A 128 -0.57 8.82 0.52
N THR A 129 0.36 9.70 0.19
CA THR A 129 0.21 11.17 0.18
C THR A 129 0.68 11.75 -1.15
N THR A 130 0.41 13.03 -1.36
CA THR A 130 0.90 13.80 -2.50
C THR A 130 1.41 15.15 -2.04
N GLY A 131 2.25 15.79 -2.83
CA GLY A 131 2.71 17.15 -2.59
C GLY A 131 4.17 17.40 -2.97
N ASN A 132 4.70 18.50 -2.45
CA ASN A 132 6.08 18.91 -2.70
C ASN A 132 7.05 18.31 -1.67
N PHE A 133 8.12 17.73 -2.15
CA PHE A 133 9.18 17.16 -1.33
C PHE A 133 10.55 17.33 -1.99
N LEU A 134 11.58 17.23 -1.17
CA LEU A 134 12.96 17.17 -1.62
C LEU A 134 13.38 15.72 -1.71
N PHE A 135 13.90 15.34 -2.87
CA PHE A 135 14.52 14.06 -3.08
C PHE A 135 15.87 14.23 -3.77
N ARG A 136 16.96 13.94 -3.08
CA ARG A 136 18.31 14.01 -3.65
C ARG A 136 19.22 12.98 -2.99
N LYS A 137 19.79 12.07 -3.80
CA LYS A 137 20.67 10.98 -3.31
C LYS A 137 20.03 10.23 -2.13
N LEU A 138 20.57 10.43 -0.92
CA LEU A 138 20.10 9.82 0.33
C LEU A 138 19.26 10.77 1.19
N CYS A 139 18.99 11.98 0.71
CA CYS A 139 18.17 12.95 1.44
C CYS A 139 16.74 12.92 0.90
N PHE A 140 15.81 12.69 1.82
CA PHE A 140 14.39 12.66 1.56
C PHE A 140 13.69 13.49 2.64
N ALA A 141 13.09 14.63 2.26
CA ALA A 141 12.48 15.57 3.19
C ALA A 141 11.27 16.27 2.58
N GLY A 142 10.26 16.52 3.39
CA GLY A 142 9.05 17.25 2.99
C GLY A 142 7.84 16.90 3.85
N LYS A 143 6.88 17.82 3.88
CA LYS A 143 5.65 17.68 4.64
C LYS A 143 4.88 16.38 4.32
N PRO A 144 4.71 15.96 3.02
CA PRO A 144 4.00 14.73 2.69
C PRO A 144 4.60 13.47 3.32
N ILE A 145 5.92 13.46 3.58
CA ILE A 145 6.60 12.32 4.21
C ILE A 145 6.20 12.20 5.67
N ILE A 146 6.18 13.34 6.37
CA ILE A 146 5.78 13.41 7.79
C ILE A 146 4.31 13.00 7.91
N GLU A 147 3.45 13.52 7.05
CA GLU A 147 2.02 13.16 7.02
C GLU A 147 1.81 11.66 6.77
N ALA A 148 2.54 11.09 5.80
CA ALA A 148 2.47 9.65 5.54
C ALA A 148 2.94 8.82 6.74
N TYR A 149 4.03 9.24 7.39
CA TYR A 149 4.57 8.57 8.58
C TYR A 149 3.59 8.62 9.76
N GLU A 150 3.07 9.80 10.09
CA GLU A 150 2.11 9.97 11.18
C GLU A 150 0.82 9.20 10.93
N LEU A 151 0.30 9.27 9.70
CA LEU A 151 -0.92 8.55 9.33
C LEU A 151 -0.70 7.03 9.37
N ALA A 152 0.39 6.51 8.82
CA ALA A 152 0.71 5.08 8.88
C ALA A 152 0.85 4.60 10.33
N ASN A 153 1.54 5.37 11.20
CA ASN A 153 1.72 5.02 12.60
C ASN A 153 0.43 5.09 13.42
N SER A 154 -0.54 5.89 13.01
CA SER A 154 -1.84 5.96 13.68
C SER A 154 -2.74 4.74 13.40
N LEU A 155 -2.38 3.89 12.44
CA LEU A 155 -3.20 2.73 12.06
C LEU A 155 -3.04 1.59 13.06
N ASP A 156 -4.16 1.09 13.54
CA ASP A 156 -4.21 -0.07 14.44
C ASP A 156 -4.65 -1.36 13.68
N LEU A 157 -4.15 -1.51 12.45
CA LEU A 157 -4.42 -2.66 11.58
C LEU A 157 -3.38 -2.72 10.44
N SER A 158 -3.36 -3.85 9.72
CA SER A 158 -2.66 -3.92 8.43
C SER A 158 -3.54 -3.36 7.33
N ALA A 159 -3.18 -2.18 6.84
CA ALA A 159 -3.87 -1.48 5.77
C ALA A 159 -2.95 -0.47 5.07
N CYS A 160 -3.32 -0.04 3.88
CA CYS A 160 -2.73 1.11 3.22
C CYS A 160 -3.81 2.15 2.96
N VAL A 161 -3.70 3.30 3.60
CA VAL A 161 -4.65 4.40 3.49
C VAL A 161 -4.14 5.48 2.54
N ILE A 162 -5.04 6.33 2.10
CA ILE A 162 -4.76 7.42 1.16
C ILE A 162 -5.29 8.69 1.78
N THR A 163 -4.48 9.75 1.83
CA THR A 163 -4.95 11.06 2.32
C THR A 163 -6.04 11.64 1.42
N ASP A 164 -6.88 12.50 1.98
CA ASP A 164 -7.98 13.11 1.22
C ASP A 164 -7.44 13.91 0.02
N GLU A 165 -6.31 14.61 0.17
CA GLU A 165 -5.64 15.34 -0.91
C GLU A 165 -5.19 14.40 -2.04
N ALA A 166 -4.51 13.30 -1.67
CA ALA A 166 -4.04 12.31 -2.64
C ALA A 166 -5.19 11.59 -3.35
N TYR A 167 -6.27 11.28 -2.62
CA TYR A 167 -7.47 10.72 -3.22
C TYR A 167 -8.12 11.71 -4.20
N ASN A 168 -8.34 12.95 -3.78
CA ASN A 168 -9.00 13.97 -4.59
C ASN A 168 -8.21 14.29 -5.87
N GLU A 169 -6.87 14.41 -5.76
CA GLU A 169 -6.00 14.61 -6.93
C GLU A 169 -6.11 13.43 -7.90
N SER A 170 -5.94 12.21 -7.40
CA SER A 170 -6.00 11.00 -8.23
C SER A 170 -7.38 10.79 -8.87
N ALA A 171 -8.45 10.99 -8.10
CA ALA A 171 -9.83 10.85 -8.57
C ALA A 171 -10.16 11.88 -9.64
N THR A 172 -9.77 13.15 -9.45
CA THR A 172 -9.99 14.22 -10.44
C THR A 172 -9.31 13.88 -11.78
N LEU A 173 -8.05 13.47 -11.72
CA LEU A 173 -7.29 13.09 -12.90
C LEU A 173 -7.89 11.86 -13.61
N ILE A 174 -8.29 10.84 -12.87
CA ILE A 174 -8.81 9.59 -13.42
C ILE A 174 -10.23 9.77 -13.96
N ASN A 175 -11.08 10.53 -13.26
CA ASN A 175 -12.44 10.81 -13.71
C ASN A 175 -12.48 11.68 -14.98
N SER A 176 -11.46 12.50 -15.22
CA SER A 176 -11.29 13.22 -16.48
C SER A 176 -10.89 12.33 -17.66
N SER A 177 -10.51 11.08 -17.40
CA SER A 177 -10.15 10.10 -18.44
C SER A 177 -11.39 9.71 -19.26
N LYS A 178 -11.21 9.55 -20.56
CA LYS A 178 -12.24 9.00 -21.48
C LYS A 178 -12.37 7.46 -21.38
N TYR A 179 -11.53 6.79 -20.59
CA TYR A 179 -11.49 5.34 -20.52
C TYR A 179 -12.27 4.81 -19.31
N GLU A 180 -13.50 4.36 -19.53
CA GLU A 180 -14.39 3.85 -18.49
C GLU A 180 -13.82 2.65 -17.72
N LYS A 181 -13.05 1.79 -18.38
CA LYS A 181 -12.37 0.66 -17.72
C LYS A 181 -11.38 1.11 -16.65
N VAL A 182 -10.76 2.27 -16.85
CA VAL A 182 -9.82 2.87 -15.87
C VAL A 182 -10.54 3.37 -14.66
N LYS A 183 -11.64 4.09 -14.86
CA LYS A 183 -12.48 4.59 -13.77
C LYS A 183 -13.02 3.43 -12.94
N LYS A 184 -13.51 2.37 -13.60
CA LYS A 184 -13.96 1.15 -12.93
C LYS A 184 -12.84 0.50 -12.12
N LEU A 185 -11.63 0.40 -12.67
CA LEU A 185 -10.48 -0.14 -11.96
C LEU A 185 -10.12 0.72 -10.75
N PHE A 186 -10.04 2.05 -10.90
CA PHE A 186 -9.75 2.97 -9.80
C PHE A 186 -10.76 2.84 -8.66
N ASN A 187 -12.05 2.85 -8.98
CA ASN A 187 -13.13 2.68 -8.01
C ASN A 187 -13.13 1.30 -7.33
N ALA A 188 -12.57 0.29 -8.00
CA ALA A 188 -12.38 -1.01 -7.39
C ALA A 188 -11.13 -1.07 -6.48
N LEU A 189 -10.09 -0.29 -6.79
CA LEU A 189 -8.84 -0.26 -6.03
C LEU A 189 -8.95 0.45 -4.69
N ILE A 190 -9.89 1.38 -4.53
CA ILE A 190 -10.00 2.24 -3.36
C ILE A 190 -11.40 2.16 -2.81
N ILE A 191 -11.50 1.94 -1.50
CA ILE A 191 -12.76 2.00 -0.76
C ILE A 191 -12.66 3.02 0.37
N LYS A 192 -13.80 3.53 0.81
CA LYS A 192 -13.90 4.33 2.03
C LYS A 192 -14.20 3.41 3.21
N TYR A 193 -13.37 3.44 4.24
CA TYR A 193 -13.48 2.56 5.41
C TYR A 193 -13.30 3.35 6.72
N GLN A 194 -14.06 3.00 7.75
CA GLN A 194 -13.89 3.56 9.08
C GLN A 194 -12.72 2.86 9.78
N ILE A 195 -11.57 3.53 9.82
CA ILE A 195 -10.34 2.95 10.36
C ILE A 195 -10.28 3.18 11.87
N PRO A 196 -10.13 2.10 12.65
CA PRO A 196 -9.84 2.22 14.06
C PRO A 196 -8.47 2.86 14.25
N LYS A 197 -8.41 3.93 15.04
CA LYS A 197 -7.16 4.61 15.39
C LYS A 197 -6.60 4.08 16.70
N ASN A 198 -5.29 4.11 16.82
CA ASN A 198 -4.58 3.77 18.03
C ASN A 198 -4.45 5.03 18.91
N ASP A 199 -5.52 5.39 19.60
CA ASP A 199 -5.48 6.50 20.57
C ASP A 199 -4.91 6.02 21.91
N LYS A 200 -3.63 6.28 22.11
CA LYS A 200 -2.97 6.06 23.41
C LYS A 200 -3.45 7.05 24.49
N SER A 201 -4.35 8.00 24.18
CA SER A 201 -4.65 9.17 25.00
C SER A 201 -6.12 9.40 25.41
N SER A 202 -7.09 8.57 25.00
CA SER A 202 -8.49 8.84 25.37
C SER A 202 -9.24 7.62 25.88
N ASN A 203 -9.74 7.73 27.12
CA ASN A 203 -10.67 6.79 27.77
C ASN A 203 -12.11 6.87 27.24
N THR A 204 -12.34 7.37 26.02
CA THR A 204 -13.69 7.53 25.46
C THR A 204 -13.86 6.63 24.24
N ASP A 205 -14.51 5.52 24.45
CA ASP A 205 -14.60 4.35 23.55
C ASP A 205 -15.30 4.54 22.19
N ASN A 206 -15.85 5.72 21.83
CA ASN A 206 -16.76 5.76 20.67
C ASN A 206 -16.65 6.96 19.71
N GLN A 207 -15.68 7.86 19.81
CA GLN A 207 -15.70 9.09 18.97
C GLN A 207 -14.55 9.27 17.97
N ASN A 208 -13.56 8.35 17.87
CA ASN A 208 -12.33 8.59 17.10
C ASN A 208 -12.17 7.72 15.85
N GLN A 209 -13.26 7.19 15.28
CA GLN A 209 -13.18 6.50 13.99
C GLN A 209 -13.18 7.52 12.84
N LYS A 210 -12.04 7.73 12.19
CA LYS A 210 -11.97 8.54 10.97
C LYS A 210 -12.24 7.67 9.74
N SER A 211 -13.17 8.10 8.89
CA SER A 211 -13.38 7.47 7.60
C SER A 211 -12.25 7.89 6.65
N LEU A 212 -11.46 6.94 6.18
CA LEU A 212 -10.34 7.15 5.26
C LEU A 212 -10.50 6.31 4.00
N PHE A 213 -9.89 6.77 2.91
CA PHE A 213 -9.74 5.98 1.71
C PHE A 213 -8.64 4.94 1.93
N THR A 214 -8.90 3.68 1.58
CA THR A 214 -7.94 2.58 1.75
C THR A 214 -7.86 1.73 0.47
N LEU A 215 -6.68 1.16 0.22
CA LEU A 215 -6.51 0.22 -0.87
C LEU A 215 -7.30 -1.07 -0.62
N ASN A 216 -8.06 -1.46 -1.62
CA ASN A 216 -8.77 -2.73 -1.62
C ASN A 216 -7.82 -3.88 -1.94
N LEU A 217 -7.26 -4.50 -0.91
CA LEU A 217 -6.30 -5.59 -1.06
C LEU A 217 -6.88 -6.84 -1.74
N LEU A 218 -8.17 -6.94 -1.95
CA LEU A 218 -8.83 -8.09 -2.56
C LEU A 218 -9.08 -7.96 -4.08
N VAL A 219 -8.84 -6.79 -4.66
CA VAL A 219 -9.03 -6.54 -6.10
C VAL A 219 -7.68 -6.61 -6.83
N PRO A 220 -7.66 -7.09 -8.06
CA PRO A 220 -8.62 -7.89 -8.82
C PRO A 220 -8.31 -9.40 -8.76
N LYS A 221 -9.23 -10.25 -9.25
CA LYS A 221 -9.06 -11.72 -9.43
C LYS A 221 -7.76 -12.13 -10.14
N ALA A 222 -7.27 -11.29 -11.05
CA ALA A 222 -6.00 -11.53 -11.76
C ALA A 222 -4.79 -11.66 -10.83
N LEU A 223 -4.90 -11.11 -9.62
CA LEU A 223 -3.93 -11.26 -8.55
C LEU A 223 -4.44 -12.34 -7.58
N LYS A 224 -4.49 -13.60 -8.00
CA LYS A 224 -4.91 -14.72 -7.13
C LYS A 224 -4.31 -14.57 -5.75
N LEU A 225 -5.10 -14.03 -4.80
CA LEU A 225 -4.78 -14.07 -3.39
C LEU A 225 -5.32 -15.38 -2.85
N SER A 226 -4.41 -16.19 -2.36
CA SER A 226 -4.74 -17.37 -1.58
C SER A 226 -5.33 -17.05 -0.19
N ILE A 227 -5.57 -15.75 0.10
CA ILE A 227 -6.02 -15.31 1.44
C ILE A 227 -7.43 -15.79 1.73
N ILE A 228 -8.29 -15.96 0.71
CA ILE A 228 -9.67 -16.35 0.93
C ILE A 228 -10.01 -17.55 0.06
N LYS A 229 -9.72 -18.72 0.58
CA LYS A 229 -10.43 -19.94 0.15
C LYS A 229 -11.84 -19.85 0.73
N LYS A 230 -12.88 -20.20 -0.04
CA LYS A 230 -14.21 -20.44 0.50
C LYS A 230 -14.04 -21.41 1.68
N ASP A 231 -14.72 -21.15 2.80
CA ASP A 231 -14.73 -21.99 4.01
C ASP A 231 -13.51 -21.89 4.96
N VAL A 232 -12.68 -20.87 4.86
CA VAL A 232 -11.59 -20.66 5.81
C VAL A 232 -11.99 -19.60 6.84
N ASP A 233 -11.73 -19.90 8.12
CA ASP A 233 -11.85 -18.94 9.21
C ASP A 233 -10.89 -17.75 8.97
N LEU A 234 -11.49 -16.61 8.63
CA LEU A 234 -10.76 -15.41 8.26
C LEU A 234 -9.87 -14.91 9.41
N TYR A 235 -10.34 -15.04 10.65
CA TYR A 235 -9.54 -14.69 11.82
C TYR A 235 -8.27 -15.53 11.90
N LYS A 236 -8.39 -16.86 11.75
CA LYS A 236 -7.23 -17.76 11.72
C LYS A 236 -6.27 -17.45 10.58
N CYS A 237 -6.82 -17.10 9.41
CA CYS A 237 -5.99 -16.70 8.27
C CYS A 237 -5.16 -15.46 8.57
N VAL A 238 -5.76 -14.41 9.11
CA VAL A 238 -5.08 -13.16 9.46
C VAL A 238 -4.08 -13.42 10.60
N LEU A 239 -4.53 -14.10 11.66
CA LEU A 239 -3.70 -14.45 12.82
C LEU A 239 -2.44 -15.21 12.40
N ASN A 240 -2.57 -16.18 11.49
CA ASN A 240 -1.43 -16.94 10.99
C ASN A 240 -0.40 -16.04 10.29
N LYS A 241 -0.85 -15.01 9.54
CA LYS A 241 0.08 -14.08 8.90
C LYS A 241 0.83 -13.21 9.90
N PHE A 242 0.18 -12.83 11.00
CA PHE A 242 0.84 -12.10 12.08
C PHE A 242 1.80 -12.99 12.90
N LYS A 243 1.55 -14.30 12.97
CA LYS A 243 2.41 -15.28 13.70
C LYS A 243 3.62 -15.76 12.90
N MET A 244 3.61 -15.61 11.57
CA MET A 244 4.74 -16.07 10.75
C MET A 244 6.06 -15.47 11.24
N HIS A 245 7.16 -16.15 10.97
CA HIS A 245 8.51 -15.76 11.37
C HIS A 245 8.68 -15.64 12.89
N ASN A 246 8.08 -16.56 13.66
CA ASN A 246 8.21 -16.65 15.12
C ASN A 246 7.76 -15.37 15.88
N LYS A 247 6.94 -14.52 15.25
CA LYS A 247 6.42 -13.33 15.93
C LYS A 247 5.40 -13.70 17.00
N ARG A 248 5.50 -13.05 18.15
CA ARG A 248 4.58 -13.24 19.28
C ARG A 248 3.28 -12.48 19.03
N VAL A 249 2.16 -13.15 19.21
CA VAL A 249 0.81 -12.58 19.03
C VAL A 249 -0.02 -12.80 20.29
N THR A 250 0.61 -12.61 21.45
CA THR A 250 -0.06 -12.76 22.76
C THR A 250 -0.47 -11.44 23.39
N GLU A 251 0.14 -10.34 22.95
CA GLU A 251 -0.13 -9.01 23.46
C GLU A 251 -1.50 -8.50 22.97
N LYS A 252 -2.26 -7.86 23.86
CA LYS A 252 -3.59 -7.30 23.54
C LYS A 252 -3.55 -6.34 22.34
N GLU A 253 -2.49 -5.55 22.22
CA GLU A 253 -2.31 -4.61 21.10
C GLU A 253 -2.17 -5.34 19.77
N VAL A 254 -1.41 -6.43 19.72
CA VAL A 254 -1.24 -7.22 18.50
C VAL A 254 -2.52 -7.96 18.13
N LEU A 255 -3.22 -8.55 19.10
CA LEU A 255 -4.52 -9.20 18.88
C LEU A 255 -5.57 -8.23 18.39
N ARG A 256 -5.56 -6.97 18.87
CA ARG A 256 -6.45 -5.90 18.40
C ARG A 256 -6.16 -5.58 16.91
N LYS A 257 -4.89 -5.47 16.52
CA LYS A 257 -4.49 -5.27 15.10
C LYS A 257 -4.96 -6.43 14.21
N VAL A 258 -4.86 -7.66 14.69
CA VAL A 258 -5.37 -8.85 13.99
C VAL A 258 -6.88 -8.74 13.77
N GLU A 259 -7.65 -8.43 14.83
CA GLU A 259 -9.11 -8.31 14.75
C GLU A 259 -9.53 -7.15 13.82
N ASN A 260 -8.87 -5.99 13.94
CA ASN A 260 -9.16 -4.85 13.07
C ASN A 260 -8.83 -5.15 11.60
N THR A 261 -7.74 -5.87 11.33
CA THR A 261 -7.38 -6.32 9.97
C THR A 261 -8.42 -7.30 9.42
N LYS A 262 -8.90 -8.23 10.25
CA LYS A 262 -9.98 -9.15 9.88
C LYS A 262 -11.25 -8.37 9.49
N LYS A 263 -11.68 -7.39 10.32
CA LYS A 263 -12.86 -6.55 10.03
C LYS A 263 -12.73 -5.78 8.72
N LEU A 264 -11.53 -5.26 8.41
CA LEU A 264 -11.27 -4.66 7.12
C LEU A 264 -11.48 -5.68 5.99
N PHE A 265 -10.94 -6.87 6.10
CA PHE A 265 -11.09 -7.90 5.06
C PHE A 265 -12.54 -8.36 4.89
N GLU A 266 -13.32 -8.44 5.97
CA GLU A 266 -14.77 -8.70 5.88
C GLU A 266 -15.47 -7.63 5.05
N CYS A 267 -15.20 -6.35 5.35
CA CYS A 267 -15.73 -5.23 4.57
C CYS A 267 -15.31 -5.29 3.09
N LEU A 268 -14.05 -5.64 2.79
CA LEU A 268 -13.56 -5.77 1.42
C LEU A 268 -14.23 -6.94 0.67
N ILE A 269 -14.50 -8.05 1.36
CA ILE A 269 -15.21 -9.20 0.79
C ILE A 269 -16.65 -8.80 0.41
N ASP A 270 -17.35 -8.13 1.32
CA ASP A 270 -18.72 -7.70 1.10
C ASP A 270 -18.80 -6.64 0.00
N PHE A 271 -17.85 -5.71 -0.05
CA PHE A 271 -17.73 -4.77 -1.15
C PHE A 271 -17.53 -5.48 -2.51
N ALA A 272 -16.67 -6.49 -2.56
CA ALA A 272 -16.44 -7.25 -3.78
C ALA A 272 -17.68 -8.02 -4.26
N LYS A 273 -18.44 -8.61 -3.33
CA LYS A 273 -19.72 -9.29 -3.63
C LYS A 273 -20.76 -8.31 -4.18
N THR A 274 -20.95 -7.17 -3.49
CA THR A 274 -21.96 -6.17 -3.85
C THR A 274 -21.70 -5.54 -5.21
N ASN A 275 -20.44 -5.25 -5.52
CA ASN A 275 -20.06 -4.60 -6.78
C ASN A 275 -19.76 -5.57 -7.92
N LYS A 276 -20.01 -6.86 -7.74
CA LYS A 276 -19.72 -7.91 -8.74
C LYS A 276 -18.27 -7.84 -9.25
N ILE A 277 -17.37 -7.43 -8.39
CA ILE A 277 -15.92 -7.35 -8.66
C ILE A 277 -15.35 -8.79 -8.49
N THR A 278 -15.96 -9.72 -9.18
CA THR A 278 -15.60 -11.14 -9.09
C THR A 278 -14.79 -11.59 -10.29
#